data_072d53a6f7bf44076b833befdccc2d54
#
_entry.id   072d53a6f7bf44076b833befdccc2d54
#
_cell.length_a   1.000
_cell.length_b   1.000
_cell.length_c   1.000
_cell.angle_alpha   90.00
_cell.angle_beta   90.00
_cell.angle_gamma   90.00
#
_symmetry.space_group_name_H-M   'P 1'
#
loop_
_entity.id
_entity.type
_entity.pdbx_description
1 polymer ?
#
loop_
_entity_poly.entity_id
_entity_poly.type
_entity_poly.pdbx_seq_one_letter_code
_entity_poly.pdbx_strand_id
1 'polypeptide(L)'
;MINFILCEDNEEFRKSLREQVEKYMIRSDIEYKIHEYSSYDKSFEEIVKAEIGFKVYFLDIKTKVGSGIDAARYIREEQEDWNSIIIVITAFSEYRYEALGNRLFLLDFINKLDNCKTKVDEALDIVMKHYGNQEKCFNYEYNYTVHKIAFKNIVYIEREQDSKRSIIHTSYGKFKVPKSLNEIMKNLDDRFVRLHRSLVANMDRVIEYDVKTNLIKFDNGQTSDLVARNKRKELTRNVTYNS
;
A
#
# COMPACT_ATOMS: atom_id res chain seq x y z
N MET A 1 -1.34 1.14 -10.33
CA MET A 1 -0.06 1.18 -11.10
C MET A 1 1.10 1.04 -10.14
N ILE A 2 2.09 0.20 -10.46
CA ILE A 2 3.34 0.04 -9.71
C ILE A 2 4.45 0.81 -10.43
N ASN A 3 5.28 1.57 -9.69
CA ASN A 3 6.45 2.25 -10.23
C ASN A 3 7.71 1.57 -9.71
N PHE A 4 8.44 0.90 -10.59
CA PHE A 4 9.75 0.33 -10.30
C PHE A 4 10.82 1.37 -10.56
N ILE A 5 11.65 1.66 -9.57
CA ILE A 5 12.74 2.63 -9.64
C ILE A 5 14.06 1.87 -9.50
N LEU A 6 14.81 1.78 -10.59
CA LEU A 6 16.08 1.06 -10.66
C LEU A 6 17.22 2.08 -10.61
N CYS A 7 18.07 2.02 -9.60
CA CYS A 7 19.26 2.87 -9.51
C CYS A 7 20.52 1.99 -9.47
N GLU A 8 21.28 2.01 -10.58
CA GLU A 8 22.41 1.14 -10.86
C GLU A 8 23.31 1.81 -11.88
N ASP A 9 24.60 1.94 -11.62
CA ASP A 9 25.53 2.61 -12.53
C ASP A 9 26.06 1.71 -13.67
N ASN A 10 26.06 0.39 -13.45
CA ASN A 10 26.37 -0.57 -14.51
C ASN A 10 25.19 -0.72 -15.46
N GLU A 11 25.34 -0.24 -16.69
CA GLU A 11 24.30 -0.22 -17.72
C GLU A 11 23.82 -1.64 -18.10
N GLU A 12 24.74 -2.60 -18.23
CA GLU A 12 24.39 -3.98 -18.60
C GLU A 12 23.57 -4.65 -17.50
N PHE A 13 23.96 -4.47 -16.24
CA PHE A 13 23.21 -5.02 -15.11
C PHE A 13 21.85 -4.32 -14.98
N ARG A 14 21.79 -3.00 -15.09
CA ARG A 14 20.52 -2.24 -15.03
C ARG A 14 19.55 -2.70 -16.12
N LYS A 15 20.04 -2.90 -17.37
CA LYS A 15 19.24 -3.45 -18.46
C LYS A 15 18.75 -4.87 -18.16
N SER A 16 19.61 -5.75 -17.66
CA SER A 16 19.24 -7.11 -17.29
C SER A 16 18.16 -7.13 -16.18
N LEU A 17 18.29 -6.27 -15.18
CA LEU A 17 17.31 -6.13 -14.11
C LEU A 17 15.96 -5.61 -14.65
N ARG A 18 15.98 -4.61 -15.53
CA ARG A 18 14.79 -4.12 -16.21
C ARG A 18 14.07 -5.24 -16.98
N GLU A 19 14.81 -5.97 -17.82
CA GLU A 19 14.26 -7.09 -18.61
C GLU A 19 13.64 -8.17 -17.69
N GLN A 20 14.25 -8.41 -16.54
CA GLN A 20 13.72 -9.35 -15.55
C GLN A 20 12.39 -8.86 -14.95
N VAL A 21 12.31 -7.60 -14.55
CA VAL A 21 11.07 -6.98 -14.05
C VAL A 21 9.98 -7.00 -15.13
N GLU A 22 10.30 -6.62 -16.38
CA GLU A 22 9.36 -6.65 -17.50
C GLU A 22 8.83 -8.07 -17.73
N LYS A 23 9.73 -9.08 -17.80
CA LYS A 23 9.35 -10.49 -17.98
C LYS A 23 8.47 -11.00 -16.84
N TYR A 24 8.73 -10.59 -15.61
CA TYR A 24 7.92 -10.94 -14.46
C TYR A 24 6.52 -10.32 -14.59
N MET A 25 6.44 -9.04 -14.91
CA MET A 25 5.19 -8.28 -14.98
C MET A 25 4.29 -8.65 -16.18
N ILE A 26 4.82 -9.22 -17.25
CA ILE A 26 4.02 -9.76 -18.38
C ILE A 26 2.94 -10.76 -17.89
N ARG A 27 3.17 -11.43 -16.77
CA ARG A 27 2.25 -12.42 -16.20
C ARG A 27 1.14 -11.81 -15.34
N SER A 28 1.13 -10.49 -15.19
CA SER A 28 0.17 -9.76 -14.35
C SER A 28 -0.62 -8.75 -15.18
N ASP A 29 -1.91 -8.56 -14.83
CA ASP A 29 -2.75 -7.52 -15.44
C ASP A 29 -2.57 -6.14 -14.75
N ILE A 30 -1.49 -5.95 -14.00
CA ILE A 30 -1.24 -4.73 -13.25
C ILE A 30 -0.42 -3.76 -14.09
N GLU A 31 -0.92 -2.54 -14.26
CA GLU A 31 -0.15 -1.45 -14.88
C GLU A 31 1.12 -1.16 -14.08
N TYR A 32 2.21 -1.03 -14.78
CA TYR A 32 3.51 -0.68 -14.18
C TYR A 32 4.29 0.30 -15.05
N LYS A 33 5.26 0.94 -14.44
CA LYS A 33 6.24 1.80 -15.10
C LYS A 33 7.62 1.55 -14.51
N ILE A 34 8.65 1.55 -15.35
CA ILE A 34 10.04 1.41 -14.92
C ILE A 34 10.76 2.74 -15.15
N HIS A 35 11.43 3.21 -14.11
CA HIS A 35 12.25 4.41 -14.10
C HIS A 35 13.68 3.99 -13.82
N GLU A 36 14.63 4.42 -14.67
CA GLU A 36 16.02 4.00 -14.60
C GLU A 36 16.93 5.18 -14.28
N TYR A 37 17.85 4.99 -13.34
CA TYR A 37 18.83 5.96 -12.88
C TYR A 37 20.21 5.30 -12.80
N SER A 38 21.27 6.04 -13.13
CA SER A 38 22.65 5.57 -13.01
C SER A 38 23.35 6.10 -11.75
N SER A 39 22.67 6.97 -10.99
CA SER A 39 23.22 7.61 -9.79
C SER A 39 22.10 8.23 -8.95
N TYR A 40 22.44 8.57 -7.69
CA TYR A 40 21.54 9.24 -6.74
C TYR A 40 21.67 10.76 -6.86
N ASP A 41 21.40 11.28 -8.04
CA ASP A 41 21.43 12.71 -8.34
C ASP A 41 20.05 13.37 -8.20
N LYS A 42 19.95 14.64 -8.62
CA LYS A 42 18.68 15.40 -8.53
C LYS A 42 17.52 14.73 -9.25
N SER A 43 17.78 14.03 -10.36
CA SER A 43 16.70 13.37 -11.11
C SER A 43 16.13 12.17 -10.33
N PHE A 44 16.99 11.47 -9.58
CA PHE A 44 16.53 10.44 -8.63
C PHE A 44 15.76 11.06 -7.46
N GLU A 45 16.20 12.19 -6.90
CA GLU A 45 15.44 12.87 -5.85
C GLU A 45 14.06 13.33 -6.32
N GLU A 46 13.94 13.78 -7.57
CA GLU A 46 12.66 14.19 -8.16
C GLU A 46 11.67 13.03 -8.24
N ILE A 47 12.08 11.83 -8.64
CA ILE A 47 11.19 10.66 -8.69
C ILE A 47 10.83 10.16 -7.28
N VAL A 48 11.72 10.32 -6.32
CA VAL A 48 11.41 9.99 -4.91
C VAL A 48 10.31 10.90 -4.39
N LYS A 49 10.34 12.21 -4.67
CA LYS A 49 9.34 13.21 -4.26
C LYS A 49 8.03 13.13 -5.04
N ALA A 50 8.04 12.50 -6.22
CA ALA A 50 6.87 12.46 -7.08
C ALA A 50 5.72 11.62 -6.46
N GLU A 51 4.50 12.15 -6.52
CA GLU A 51 3.28 11.45 -6.09
C GLU A 51 2.75 10.52 -7.19
N ILE A 52 3.46 9.44 -7.50
CA ILE A 52 3.16 8.51 -8.60
C ILE A 52 2.53 7.18 -8.15
N GLY A 53 2.10 7.07 -6.92
CA GLY A 53 1.50 5.87 -6.36
C GLY A 53 2.53 4.91 -5.77
N PHE A 54 2.28 3.60 -5.84
CA PHE A 54 3.13 2.61 -5.17
C PHE A 54 4.50 2.48 -5.83
N LYS A 55 5.56 2.66 -5.06
CA LYS A 55 6.95 2.63 -5.52
C LYS A 55 7.68 1.40 -5.01
N VAL A 56 8.51 0.82 -5.87
CA VAL A 56 9.42 -0.29 -5.55
C VAL A 56 10.81 0.11 -6.02
N TYR A 57 11.72 0.26 -5.09
CA TYR A 57 13.09 0.67 -5.35
C TYR A 57 14.02 -0.54 -5.39
N PHE A 58 14.83 -0.62 -6.45
CA PHE A 58 16.00 -1.48 -6.54
C PHE A 58 17.24 -0.60 -6.53
N LEU A 59 18.00 -0.63 -5.45
CA LEU A 59 19.09 0.28 -5.18
C LEU A 59 20.42 -0.44 -5.11
N ASP A 60 21.38 -0.08 -5.97
CA ASP A 60 22.78 -0.47 -5.71
C ASP A 60 23.39 0.39 -4.62
N ILE A 61 24.21 -0.21 -3.77
CA ILE A 61 24.91 0.53 -2.69
C ILE A 61 25.89 1.52 -3.26
N LYS A 62 26.64 1.14 -4.29
CA LYS A 62 27.71 2.00 -4.85
C LYS A 62 27.36 2.42 -6.26
N THR A 63 27.15 3.70 -6.45
CA THR A 63 27.05 4.32 -7.76
C THR A 63 28.10 5.44 -7.88
N LYS A 64 28.24 6.02 -9.08
CA LYS A 64 29.18 7.13 -9.31
C LYS A 64 28.91 8.35 -8.43
N VAL A 65 27.64 8.57 -8.07
CA VAL A 65 27.20 9.67 -7.20
C VAL A 65 26.23 9.12 -6.19
N GLY A 66 26.60 9.19 -4.90
CA GLY A 66 25.76 8.79 -3.77
C GLY A 66 25.82 7.29 -3.43
N SER A 67 25.12 6.94 -2.37
CA SER A 67 25.04 5.59 -1.81
C SER A 67 23.58 5.13 -1.73
N GLY A 68 23.34 3.85 -2.06
CA GLY A 68 21.99 3.25 -1.93
C GLY A 68 21.48 3.21 -0.49
N ILE A 69 22.37 3.14 0.49
CA ILE A 69 21.97 3.22 1.91
C ILE A 69 21.53 4.64 2.26
N ASP A 70 22.23 5.67 1.79
CA ASP A 70 21.84 7.06 2.00
C ASP A 70 20.56 7.40 1.25
N ALA A 71 20.39 6.87 0.03
CA ALA A 71 19.14 6.99 -0.72
C ALA A 71 17.95 6.33 0.02
N ALA A 72 18.15 5.14 0.59
CA ALA A 72 17.13 4.49 1.40
C ALA A 72 16.79 5.29 2.66
N ARG A 73 17.79 5.88 3.32
CA ARG A 73 17.59 6.79 4.47
C ARG A 73 16.81 8.03 4.06
N TYR A 74 17.20 8.67 2.96
CA TYR A 74 16.48 9.83 2.40
C TYR A 74 15.00 9.52 2.14
N ILE A 75 14.70 8.37 1.52
CA ILE A 75 13.31 7.93 1.26
C ILE A 75 12.52 7.77 2.56
N ARG A 76 13.12 7.13 3.61
CA ARG A 76 12.43 6.84 4.86
C ARG A 76 12.32 8.04 5.79
N GLU A 77 13.43 8.71 6.06
CA GLU A 77 13.56 9.70 7.12
C GLU A 77 13.21 11.12 6.64
N GLU A 78 13.61 11.50 5.41
CA GLU A 78 13.37 12.86 4.92
C GLU A 78 12.07 12.98 4.13
N GLN A 79 11.70 11.94 3.38
CA GLN A 79 10.45 11.93 2.61
C GLN A 79 9.31 11.20 3.32
N GLU A 80 9.57 10.62 4.51
CA GLU A 80 8.61 9.87 5.33
C GLU A 80 7.84 8.77 4.55
N ASP A 81 8.45 8.27 3.46
CA ASP A 81 7.83 7.23 2.63
C ASP A 81 8.10 5.83 3.21
N TRP A 82 7.23 5.40 4.10
CA TRP A 82 7.25 4.07 4.71
C TRP A 82 6.40 3.04 3.97
N ASN A 83 5.65 3.48 2.94
CA ASN A 83 4.75 2.61 2.16
C ASN A 83 5.44 1.95 0.96
N SER A 84 6.47 2.57 0.43
CA SER A 84 7.24 2.00 -0.69
C SER A 84 8.09 0.80 -0.25
N ILE A 85 8.41 -0.07 -1.18
CA ILE A 85 9.31 -1.20 -0.95
C ILE A 85 10.72 -0.82 -1.40
N ILE A 86 11.73 -1.15 -0.59
CA ILE A 86 13.14 -0.96 -0.92
C ILE A 86 13.83 -2.32 -0.94
N ILE A 87 14.51 -2.63 -2.03
CA ILE A 87 15.35 -3.80 -2.23
C ILE A 87 16.75 -3.30 -2.58
N VAL A 88 17.74 -3.72 -1.82
CA VAL A 88 19.14 -3.42 -2.12
C VAL A 88 19.71 -4.55 -2.95
N ILE A 89 20.35 -4.21 -4.10
CA ILE A 89 21.04 -5.18 -4.96
C ILE A 89 22.47 -4.72 -5.18
N THR A 90 23.45 -5.46 -4.67
CA THR A 90 24.83 -5.03 -4.71
C THR A 90 25.81 -6.19 -4.82
N ALA A 91 27.02 -5.94 -5.35
CA ALA A 91 28.13 -6.88 -5.29
C ALA A 91 28.89 -6.83 -3.94
N PHE A 92 28.59 -5.85 -3.09
CA PHE A 92 29.34 -5.54 -1.88
C PHE A 92 28.61 -6.10 -0.62
N SER A 93 28.83 -7.36 -0.33
CA SER A 93 28.16 -8.06 0.79
C SER A 93 28.54 -7.53 2.18
N GLU A 94 29.67 -6.86 2.31
CA GLU A 94 30.15 -6.26 3.58
C GLU A 94 29.21 -5.18 4.11
N TYR A 95 28.43 -4.51 3.26
CA TYR A 95 27.45 -3.49 3.67
C TYR A 95 26.14 -4.06 4.22
N ARG A 96 25.97 -5.39 4.23
CA ARG A 96 24.73 -6.02 4.66
C ARG A 96 24.35 -5.66 6.10
N TYR A 97 25.32 -5.70 7.01
CA TYR A 97 25.08 -5.37 8.41
C TYR A 97 24.72 -3.89 8.61
N GLU A 98 25.35 -3.00 7.86
CA GLU A 98 25.03 -1.59 7.87
C GLU A 98 23.62 -1.33 7.34
N ALA A 99 23.28 -1.88 6.17
CA ALA A 99 21.98 -1.73 5.54
C ALA A 99 20.82 -2.24 6.44
N LEU A 100 20.97 -3.40 7.06
CA LEU A 100 19.96 -3.98 7.94
C LEU A 100 19.94 -3.30 9.32
N GLY A 101 21.08 -2.83 9.83
CA GLY A 101 21.21 -2.17 11.14
C GLY A 101 20.55 -0.80 11.21
N ASN A 102 20.39 -0.11 10.09
CA ASN A 102 19.80 1.23 10.01
C ASN A 102 18.26 1.27 10.10
N ARG A 103 17.59 0.15 10.31
CA ARG A 103 16.12 0.04 10.44
C ARG A 103 15.33 0.68 9.29
N LEU A 104 15.88 0.64 8.07
CA LEU A 104 15.29 1.25 6.88
C LEU A 104 14.15 0.42 6.25
N PHE A 105 13.73 -0.64 6.93
CA PHE A 105 12.67 -1.56 6.47
C PHE A 105 12.89 -1.99 5.02
N LEU A 106 14.11 -2.51 4.75
CA LEU A 106 14.43 -3.13 3.47
C LEU A 106 13.66 -4.45 3.36
N LEU A 107 13.05 -4.70 2.21
CA LEU A 107 12.44 -5.99 1.93
C LEU A 107 13.52 -7.07 1.81
N ASP A 108 14.60 -6.77 1.09
CA ASP A 108 15.69 -7.72 0.90
C ASP A 108 17.03 -7.00 0.64
N PHE A 109 18.11 -7.77 0.86
CA PHE A 109 19.48 -7.42 0.50
C PHE A 109 20.05 -8.52 -0.38
N ILE A 110 20.07 -8.28 -1.70
CA ILE A 110 20.45 -9.27 -2.72
C ILE A 110 21.91 -9.04 -3.14
N ASN A 111 22.71 -10.12 -3.04
CA ASN A 111 24.06 -10.10 -3.60
C ASN A 111 24.00 -10.39 -5.10
N LYS A 112 24.59 -9.51 -5.95
CA LYS A 112 24.65 -9.68 -7.40
C LYS A 112 25.36 -10.97 -7.85
N LEU A 113 26.27 -11.48 -7.00
CA LEU A 113 27.11 -12.66 -7.29
C LEU A 113 26.48 -13.98 -6.82
N ASP A 114 25.34 -13.94 -6.10
CA ASP A 114 24.74 -15.14 -5.51
C ASP A 114 23.25 -15.26 -5.86
N ASN A 115 22.96 -16.11 -6.87
CA ASN A 115 21.60 -16.42 -7.32
C ASN A 115 20.69 -15.20 -7.51
N CYS A 116 21.27 -14.06 -7.96
CA CYS A 116 20.61 -12.76 -8.01
C CYS A 116 19.25 -12.83 -8.72
N LYS A 117 19.15 -13.49 -9.88
CA LYS A 117 17.90 -13.59 -10.64
C LYS A 117 16.79 -14.27 -9.84
N THR A 118 17.07 -15.39 -9.20
CA THR A 118 16.08 -16.11 -8.39
C THR A 118 15.61 -15.24 -7.22
N LYS A 119 16.53 -14.57 -6.52
CA LYS A 119 16.21 -13.70 -5.38
C LYS A 119 15.39 -12.47 -5.80
N VAL A 120 15.65 -11.91 -6.98
CA VAL A 120 14.83 -10.83 -7.54
C VAL A 120 13.41 -11.32 -7.83
N ASP A 121 13.23 -12.51 -8.41
CA ASP A 121 11.91 -13.07 -8.66
C ASP A 121 11.17 -13.34 -7.34
N GLU A 122 11.83 -13.90 -6.33
CA GLU A 122 11.26 -14.11 -4.98
C GLU A 122 10.87 -12.79 -4.32
N ALA A 123 11.69 -11.74 -4.44
CA ALA A 123 11.36 -10.41 -3.94
C ALA A 123 10.16 -9.80 -4.67
N LEU A 124 10.08 -9.97 -6.00
CA LEU A 124 8.92 -9.54 -6.78
C LEU A 124 7.64 -10.28 -6.38
N ASP A 125 7.70 -11.57 -6.04
CA ASP A 125 6.56 -12.31 -5.50
C ASP A 125 6.02 -11.69 -4.20
N ILE A 126 6.92 -11.25 -3.32
CA ILE A 126 6.56 -10.56 -2.07
C ILE A 126 5.97 -9.18 -2.37
N VAL A 127 6.60 -8.42 -3.29
CA VAL A 127 6.10 -7.11 -3.78
C VAL A 127 4.67 -7.25 -4.28
N MET A 128 4.39 -8.25 -5.12
CA MET A 128 3.05 -8.45 -5.69
C MET A 128 2.02 -8.86 -4.65
N LYS A 129 2.39 -9.69 -3.68
CA LYS A 129 1.52 -10.02 -2.53
C LYS A 129 1.20 -8.76 -1.70
N HIS A 130 2.21 -7.93 -1.43
CA HIS A 130 2.03 -6.69 -0.69
C HIS A 130 1.15 -5.70 -1.45
N TYR A 131 1.42 -5.47 -2.73
CA TYR A 131 0.62 -4.62 -3.61
C TYR A 131 -0.83 -5.12 -3.73
N GLY A 132 -1.04 -6.42 -3.96
CA GLY A 132 -2.36 -7.04 -4.03
C GLY A 132 -3.17 -6.88 -2.74
N ASN A 133 -2.50 -6.91 -1.58
CA ASN A 133 -3.14 -6.65 -0.30
C ASN A 133 -3.56 -5.17 -0.13
N GLN A 134 -2.81 -4.22 -0.70
CA GLN A 134 -3.19 -2.80 -0.69
C GLN A 134 -4.36 -2.48 -1.65
N GLU A 135 -4.46 -3.21 -2.75
CA GLU A 135 -5.49 -3.01 -3.79
C GLU A 135 -6.69 -3.97 -3.66
N LYS A 136 -6.96 -4.49 -2.46
CA LYS A 136 -8.17 -5.28 -2.24
C LYS A 136 -9.41 -4.52 -2.66
N CYS A 137 -10.31 -5.20 -3.37
CA CYS A 137 -11.52 -4.61 -3.91
C CYS A 137 -12.77 -5.39 -3.48
N PHE A 138 -13.84 -4.67 -3.22
CA PHE A 138 -15.18 -5.22 -3.11
C PHE A 138 -15.82 -5.26 -4.49
N ASN A 139 -16.14 -6.47 -4.95
CA ASN A 139 -16.80 -6.69 -6.24
C ASN A 139 -18.26 -7.10 -6.00
N TYR A 140 -19.18 -6.51 -6.76
CA TYR A 140 -20.58 -6.90 -6.75
C TYR A 140 -21.24 -6.62 -8.11
N GLU A 141 -22.30 -7.36 -8.39
CA GLU A 141 -23.13 -7.15 -9.57
C GLU A 141 -24.44 -6.46 -9.15
N TYR A 142 -24.83 -5.43 -9.90
CA TYR A 142 -26.10 -4.74 -9.74
C TYR A 142 -26.56 -4.19 -11.09
N ASN A 143 -27.81 -4.45 -11.44
CA ASN A 143 -28.42 -4.04 -12.71
C ASN A 143 -27.56 -4.43 -13.94
N TYR A 144 -27.14 -5.70 -14.01
CA TYR A 144 -26.28 -6.25 -15.09
C TYR A 144 -24.92 -5.57 -15.26
N THR A 145 -24.49 -4.82 -14.25
CA THR A 145 -23.19 -4.15 -14.22
C THR A 145 -22.34 -4.70 -13.08
N VAL A 146 -21.11 -5.08 -13.40
CA VAL A 146 -20.12 -5.47 -12.39
C VAL A 146 -19.42 -4.21 -11.87
N HIS A 147 -19.52 -4.00 -10.56
CA HIS A 147 -18.87 -2.88 -9.86
C HIS A 147 -17.66 -3.38 -9.10
N LYS A 148 -16.58 -2.63 -9.17
CA LYS A 148 -15.34 -2.86 -8.43
C LYS A 148 -15.01 -1.61 -7.60
N ILE A 149 -14.97 -1.74 -6.27
CA ILE A 149 -14.66 -0.64 -5.36
C ILE A 149 -13.43 -1.02 -4.54
N ALA A 150 -12.34 -0.29 -4.70
CA ALA A 150 -11.13 -0.52 -3.90
C ALA A 150 -11.40 -0.26 -2.41
N PHE A 151 -10.91 -1.12 -1.53
CA PHE A 151 -11.14 -1.02 -0.09
C PHE A 151 -10.67 0.30 0.49
N LYS A 152 -9.55 0.84 0.01
CA LYS A 152 -9.03 2.16 0.40
C LYS A 152 -10.00 3.31 0.16
N ASN A 153 -10.91 3.16 -0.81
CA ASN A 153 -11.90 4.18 -1.15
C ASN A 153 -13.20 4.04 -0.34
N ILE A 154 -13.43 2.88 0.30
CA ILE A 154 -14.60 2.67 1.14
C ILE A 154 -14.38 3.34 2.50
N VAL A 155 -15.25 4.28 2.83
CA VAL A 155 -15.22 5.02 4.11
C VAL A 155 -16.00 4.26 5.17
N TYR A 156 -17.26 3.98 4.88
CA TYR A 156 -18.11 3.13 5.71
C TYR A 156 -19.24 2.51 4.88
N ILE A 157 -19.92 1.54 5.44
CA ILE A 157 -21.05 0.84 4.84
C ILE A 157 -22.20 0.88 5.82
N GLU A 158 -23.34 1.36 5.38
CA GLU A 158 -24.54 1.39 6.19
C GLU A 158 -25.66 0.53 5.59
N ARG A 159 -26.56 0.08 6.47
CA ARG A 159 -27.79 -0.58 6.05
C ARG A 159 -28.76 0.46 5.49
N GLU A 160 -29.32 0.24 4.32
CA GLU A 160 -30.42 1.05 3.79
C GLU A 160 -31.68 0.82 4.68
N GLN A 161 -32.36 1.92 5.03
CA GLN A 161 -33.58 1.84 5.84
C GLN A 161 -34.64 0.97 5.14
N ASP A 162 -35.35 0.18 5.93
CA ASP A 162 -36.46 -0.68 5.48
C ASP A 162 -36.13 -1.65 4.35
N SER A 163 -34.87 -1.94 4.11
CA SER A 163 -34.43 -2.89 3.11
C SER A 163 -33.37 -3.87 3.61
N LYS A 164 -33.15 -4.95 2.82
CA LYS A 164 -32.00 -5.86 3.03
C LYS A 164 -30.73 -5.40 2.32
N ARG A 165 -30.76 -4.20 1.72
CA ARG A 165 -29.66 -3.63 0.94
C ARG A 165 -28.73 -2.84 1.84
N SER A 166 -27.56 -2.55 1.32
CA SER A 166 -26.56 -1.70 1.95
C SER A 166 -26.14 -0.56 1.03
N ILE A 167 -25.63 0.51 1.63
CA ILE A 167 -25.05 1.64 0.91
C ILE A 167 -23.58 1.70 1.29
N ILE A 168 -22.71 1.60 0.30
CA ILE A 168 -21.26 1.82 0.46
C ILE A 168 -20.97 3.28 0.21
N HIS A 169 -20.42 3.96 1.21
CA HIS A 169 -19.93 5.33 1.14
C HIS A 169 -18.45 5.31 0.80
N THR A 170 -18.09 5.99 -0.25
CA THR A 170 -16.70 6.11 -0.71
C THR A 170 -16.23 7.56 -0.70
N SER A 171 -14.94 7.77 -0.96
CA SER A 171 -14.36 9.12 -1.12
C SER A 171 -14.93 9.90 -2.32
N TYR A 172 -15.60 9.24 -3.26
CA TYR A 172 -16.09 9.84 -4.50
C TYR A 172 -17.59 9.61 -4.77
N GLY A 173 -18.33 8.93 -3.89
CA GLY A 173 -19.76 8.70 -4.08
C GLY A 173 -20.36 7.63 -3.19
N LYS A 174 -21.66 7.35 -3.43
CA LYS A 174 -22.42 6.33 -2.70
C LYS A 174 -22.90 5.27 -3.67
N PHE A 175 -22.80 4.00 -3.27
CA PHE A 175 -23.15 2.86 -4.11
C PHE A 175 -24.15 1.97 -3.38
N LYS A 176 -25.31 1.76 -4.01
CA LYS A 176 -26.30 0.82 -3.50
C LYS A 176 -25.92 -0.60 -3.87
N VAL A 177 -25.88 -1.48 -2.87
CA VAL A 177 -25.48 -2.88 -3.03
C VAL A 177 -26.64 -3.78 -2.63
N PRO A 178 -27.07 -4.73 -3.48
CA PRO A 178 -28.18 -5.64 -3.19
C PRO A 178 -27.77 -6.79 -2.26
N LYS A 179 -27.00 -6.49 -1.24
CA LYS A 179 -26.50 -7.41 -0.20
C LYS A 179 -26.66 -6.80 1.18
N SER A 180 -26.90 -7.66 2.16
CA SER A 180 -26.91 -7.25 3.57
C SER A 180 -25.49 -6.96 4.08
N LEU A 181 -25.35 -6.22 5.19
CA LEU A 181 -24.06 -6.00 5.83
C LEU A 181 -23.33 -7.30 6.21
N ASN A 182 -24.07 -8.37 6.59
CA ASN A 182 -23.46 -9.66 6.91
C ASN A 182 -22.83 -10.35 5.69
N GLU A 183 -23.46 -10.25 4.54
CA GLU A 183 -22.94 -10.80 3.29
C GLU A 183 -21.73 -10.01 2.79
N ILE A 184 -21.77 -8.68 2.92
CA ILE A 184 -20.66 -7.81 2.55
C ILE A 184 -19.45 -8.09 3.44
N MET A 185 -19.61 -8.19 4.76
CA MET A 185 -18.55 -8.44 5.73
C MET A 185 -17.73 -9.71 5.43
N LYS A 186 -18.33 -10.73 4.83
CA LYS A 186 -17.61 -11.96 4.46
C LYS A 186 -16.52 -11.74 3.39
N ASN A 187 -16.60 -10.64 2.64
CA ASN A 187 -15.68 -10.30 1.56
C ASN A 187 -14.79 -9.09 1.89
N LEU A 188 -14.85 -8.61 3.13
CA LEU A 188 -14.02 -7.51 3.63
C LEU A 188 -12.89 -8.06 4.51
N ASP A 189 -11.84 -7.27 4.68
CA ASP A 189 -10.73 -7.62 5.57
C ASP A 189 -10.82 -6.92 6.94
N ASP A 190 -9.81 -7.11 7.79
CA ASP A 190 -9.79 -6.71 9.20
C ASP A 190 -9.83 -5.18 9.41
N ARG A 191 -9.58 -4.37 8.37
CA ARG A 191 -9.76 -2.92 8.45
C ARG A 191 -11.23 -2.52 8.60
N PHE A 192 -12.17 -3.40 8.23
CA PHE A 192 -13.60 -3.14 8.31
C PHE A 192 -14.19 -3.71 9.60
N VAL A 193 -14.60 -2.83 10.50
CA VAL A 193 -15.14 -3.21 11.80
C VAL A 193 -16.63 -2.90 11.88
N ARG A 194 -17.41 -3.88 12.33
CA ARG A 194 -18.83 -3.66 12.59
C ARG A 194 -19.02 -2.92 13.90
N LEU A 195 -19.37 -1.64 13.82
CA LEU A 195 -19.56 -0.76 14.97
C LEU A 195 -21.02 -0.71 15.46
N HIS A 196 -21.96 -1.01 14.56
CA HIS A 196 -23.39 -1.07 14.87
C HIS A 196 -24.10 -2.13 14.02
N ARG A 197 -25.31 -2.56 14.41
CA ARG A 197 -26.13 -3.45 13.58
C ARG A 197 -26.37 -2.90 12.16
N SER A 198 -26.28 -1.59 12.00
CA SER A 198 -26.50 -0.86 10.74
C SER A 198 -25.25 -0.16 10.19
N LEU A 199 -24.06 -0.33 10.80
CA LEU A 199 -22.83 0.35 10.37
C LEU A 199 -21.62 -0.58 10.42
N VAL A 200 -20.85 -0.59 9.33
CA VAL A 200 -19.49 -1.12 9.24
C VAL A 200 -18.57 0.04 8.84
N ALA A 201 -17.55 0.32 9.61
CA ALA A 201 -16.59 1.39 9.35
C ALA A 201 -15.26 0.82 8.84
N ASN A 202 -14.63 1.51 7.92
CA ASN A 202 -13.23 1.30 7.57
C ASN A 202 -12.36 2.06 8.59
N MET A 203 -11.64 1.33 9.44
CA MET A 203 -10.87 1.91 10.54
C MET A 203 -9.68 2.74 10.05
N ASP A 204 -9.12 2.45 8.86
CA ASP A 204 -8.06 3.24 8.23
C ASP A 204 -8.53 4.66 7.82
N ARG A 205 -9.86 4.88 7.79
CA ARG A 205 -10.49 6.14 7.39
C ARG A 205 -11.10 6.92 8.57
N VAL A 206 -11.01 6.37 9.80
CA VAL A 206 -11.49 7.03 11.02
C VAL A 206 -10.39 7.92 11.57
N ILE A 207 -10.65 9.23 11.66
CA ILE A 207 -9.69 10.22 12.18
C ILE A 207 -10.01 10.69 13.61
N GLU A 208 -11.27 10.56 14.02
CA GLU A 208 -11.70 11.06 15.34
C GLU A 208 -12.91 10.28 15.86
N TYR A 209 -12.93 10.02 17.15
CA TYR A 209 -14.11 9.51 17.85
C TYR A 209 -14.35 10.32 19.12
N ASP A 210 -15.44 11.10 19.13
CA ASP A 210 -15.91 11.81 20.32
C ASP A 210 -16.74 10.86 21.20
N VAL A 211 -16.15 10.49 22.34
CA VAL A 211 -16.77 9.56 23.30
C VAL A 211 -18.01 10.16 23.97
N LYS A 212 -18.08 11.50 24.12
CA LYS A 212 -19.20 12.20 24.79
C LYS A 212 -20.43 12.22 23.89
N THR A 213 -20.25 12.61 22.65
CA THR A 213 -21.34 12.69 21.66
C THR A 213 -21.57 11.39 20.92
N ASN A 214 -20.67 10.39 21.10
CA ASN A 214 -20.68 9.10 20.39
C ASN A 214 -20.55 9.28 18.86
N LEU A 215 -19.80 10.27 18.41
CA LEU A 215 -19.67 10.64 17.01
C LEU A 215 -18.32 10.20 16.45
N ILE A 216 -18.35 9.44 15.37
CA ILE A 216 -17.17 9.11 14.56
C ILE A 216 -17.04 10.15 13.45
N LYS A 217 -15.82 10.60 13.19
CA LYS A 217 -15.47 11.44 12.03
C LYS A 217 -14.49 10.72 11.14
N PHE A 218 -14.77 10.74 9.85
CA PHE A 218 -13.94 10.15 8.82
C PHE A 218 -13.08 11.23 8.12
N ASP A 219 -12.00 10.82 7.50
CA ASP A 219 -11.02 11.68 6.82
C ASP A 219 -11.60 12.52 5.67
N ASN A 220 -12.72 12.11 5.10
CA ASN A 220 -13.46 12.85 4.08
C ASN A 220 -14.50 13.83 4.66
N GLY A 221 -14.50 14.05 5.98
CA GLY A 221 -15.41 14.94 6.69
C GLY A 221 -16.80 14.36 7.00
N GLN A 222 -17.13 13.16 6.54
CA GLN A 222 -18.37 12.49 6.92
C GLN A 222 -18.35 12.05 8.39
N THR A 223 -19.53 11.96 9.00
CA THR A 223 -19.69 11.56 10.40
C THR A 223 -20.78 10.52 10.58
N SER A 224 -20.70 9.74 11.67
CA SER A 224 -21.77 8.79 12.08
C SER A 224 -21.83 8.67 13.60
N ASP A 225 -23.03 8.59 14.15
CA ASP A 225 -23.32 8.34 15.58
C ASP A 225 -23.67 6.86 15.87
N LEU A 226 -23.63 6.01 14.85
CA LEU A 226 -24.00 4.61 14.93
C LEU A 226 -22.89 3.75 15.53
N VAL A 227 -22.64 3.92 16.84
CA VAL A 227 -21.69 3.08 17.60
C VAL A 227 -22.42 2.35 18.74
N ALA A 228 -22.42 1.03 18.69
CA ALA A 228 -23.00 0.20 19.74
C ALA A 228 -22.21 0.32 21.05
N ARG A 229 -22.91 0.28 22.20
CA ARG A 229 -22.30 0.47 23.53
C ARG A 229 -21.12 -0.45 23.81
N ASN A 230 -21.20 -1.71 23.40
CA ASN A 230 -20.15 -2.72 23.58
C ASN A 230 -18.92 -2.47 22.65
N LYS A 231 -19.05 -1.64 21.61
CA LYS A 231 -17.96 -1.32 20.68
C LYS A 231 -17.20 -0.04 21.03
N ARG A 232 -17.70 0.79 21.94
CA ARG A 232 -17.10 2.08 22.30
C ARG A 232 -15.67 1.94 22.83
N LYS A 233 -15.43 0.98 23.74
CA LYS A 233 -14.09 0.75 24.31
C LYS A 233 -13.07 0.30 23.26
N GLU A 234 -13.49 -0.60 22.36
CA GLU A 234 -12.67 -1.09 21.25
C GLU A 234 -12.31 0.04 20.28
N LEU A 235 -13.30 0.86 19.90
CA LEU A 235 -13.11 2.01 19.03
C LEU A 235 -12.17 3.05 19.63
N THR A 236 -12.32 3.40 20.91
CA THR A 236 -11.43 4.33 21.61
C THR A 236 -9.97 3.85 21.56
N ARG A 237 -9.73 2.56 21.81
CA ARG A 237 -8.38 2.00 21.73
C ARG A 237 -7.80 2.12 20.32
N ASN A 238 -8.55 1.71 19.29
CA ASN A 238 -8.07 1.71 17.90
C ASN A 238 -7.74 3.11 17.38
N VAL A 239 -8.54 4.12 17.74
CA VAL A 239 -8.26 5.52 17.33
C VAL A 239 -7.06 6.11 18.07
N THR A 240 -6.79 5.69 19.33
CA THR A 240 -5.65 6.20 20.11
C THR A 240 -4.31 5.59 19.69
N TYR A 241 -4.30 4.38 19.13
CA TYR A 241 -3.06 3.71 18.70
C TYR A 241 -2.63 4.05 17.26
N ASN A 242 -3.50 4.67 16.47
CA ASN A 242 -3.22 5.07 15.08
C ASN A 242 -2.93 6.59 14.93
N SER A 243 -2.70 7.28 16.04
CA SER A 243 -2.33 8.70 16.11
C SER A 243 -0.87 8.91 16.46
#